data_c2e3392cc408a275d8550984b8f1d6b6
#
_entry.id   c2e3392cc408a275d8550984b8f1d6b6
#
_cell.length_a   1.000
_cell.length_b   1.000
_cell.length_c   1.000
_cell.angle_alpha   90.00
_cell.angle_beta   90.00
_cell.angle_gamma   90.00
#
_symmetry.space_group_name_H-M   'P 1'
#
loop_
_entity.id
_entity.type
_entity.pdbx_description
1 polymer ?
#
loop_
_entity_poly.entity_id
_entity_poly.type
_entity_poly.pdbx_seq_one_letter_code
_entity_poly.pdbx_strand_id
1 'polypeptide(L)'
;MAGYNLSNLQTDIKNYTEVDANVFTAAILNRFIENAEYRIAYDIPMDSDRFVEQGTMATDVNNIRVPAGTLFVRGVEVFNATNSTEQGTWLEKRDQTFLSEYVGRLTGPEGSTASGADVTGKPKYYAMFGGATGTTDTTSGSIYLAPTPDVNYIFRIYYNKIPP
;
A
#
# COMPACT_ATOMS: atom_id res chain seq x y z
N MET A 1 -25.25 11.99 23.91
CA MET A 1 -23.96 11.98 24.61
C MET A 1 -22.98 12.72 23.72
N ALA A 2 -22.34 13.77 24.22
CA ALA A 2 -21.22 14.39 23.50
C ALA A 2 -20.09 13.36 23.46
N GLY A 3 -19.66 12.98 22.26
CA GLY A 3 -18.57 12.02 22.08
C GLY A 3 -17.26 12.56 22.66
N TYR A 4 -16.41 11.68 23.14
CA TYR A 4 -15.04 12.01 23.53
C TYR A 4 -14.29 12.54 22.31
N ASN A 5 -13.65 13.69 22.42
CA ASN A 5 -12.99 14.35 21.30
C ASN A 5 -11.53 14.67 21.61
N LEU A 6 -10.79 15.14 20.60
CA LEU A 6 -9.36 15.46 20.71
C LEU A 6 -9.06 16.45 21.84
N SER A 7 -9.91 17.47 22.03
CA SER A 7 -9.72 18.47 23.12
C SER A 7 -9.85 17.85 24.50
N ASN A 8 -10.81 16.92 24.67
CA ASN A 8 -10.97 16.17 25.92
C ASN A 8 -9.73 15.32 26.20
N LEU A 9 -9.25 14.59 25.18
CA LEU A 9 -8.04 13.77 25.30
C LEU A 9 -6.82 14.60 25.69
N GLN A 10 -6.60 15.75 25.05
CA GLN A 10 -5.51 16.67 25.40
C GLN A 10 -5.60 17.19 26.83
N THR A 11 -6.83 17.50 27.29
CA THR A 11 -7.07 17.95 28.66
C THR A 11 -6.79 16.85 29.65
N ASP A 12 -7.25 15.65 29.39
CA ASP A 12 -7.04 14.48 30.27
C ASP A 12 -5.55 14.13 30.38
N ILE A 13 -4.81 14.17 29.25
CA ILE A 13 -3.36 13.94 29.27
C ILE A 13 -2.66 14.96 30.16
N LYS A 14 -3.00 16.25 30.06
CA LYS A 14 -2.42 17.30 30.91
C LYS A 14 -2.75 17.09 32.39
N ASN A 15 -4.00 16.78 32.68
CA ASN A 15 -4.45 16.51 34.06
C ASN A 15 -3.76 15.28 34.65
N TYR A 16 -3.63 14.21 33.86
CA TYR A 16 -3.00 12.97 34.30
C TYR A 16 -1.50 13.12 34.55
N THR A 17 -0.82 13.89 33.69
CA THR A 17 0.63 14.10 33.77
C THR A 17 1.00 15.23 34.75
N GLU A 18 0.03 16.02 35.24
CA GLU A 18 0.24 17.21 36.08
C GLU A 18 1.23 18.21 35.49
N VAL A 19 1.31 18.28 34.12
CA VAL A 19 2.26 19.13 33.41
C VAL A 19 1.58 20.41 32.91
N ASP A 20 2.24 21.54 33.12
CA ASP A 20 1.74 22.85 32.73
C ASP A 20 1.58 22.95 31.18
N ALA A 21 0.59 23.73 30.75
CA ALA A 21 0.30 24.00 29.34
C ALA A 21 1.47 24.62 28.55
N ASN A 22 2.40 25.25 29.25
CA ASN A 22 3.62 25.80 28.66
C ASN A 22 4.64 24.73 28.25
N VAL A 23 4.59 23.53 28.87
CA VAL A 23 5.48 22.41 28.57
C VAL A 23 4.82 21.51 27.54
N PHE A 24 3.54 21.14 27.74
CA PHE A 24 2.76 20.37 26.78
C PHE A 24 1.85 21.29 25.96
N THR A 25 2.44 21.89 24.94
CA THR A 25 1.67 22.66 23.95
C THR A 25 0.76 21.75 23.16
N ALA A 26 -0.32 22.29 22.59
CA ALA A 26 -1.23 21.53 21.72
C ALA A 26 -0.49 20.83 20.56
N ALA A 27 0.54 21.46 20.00
CA ALA A 27 1.34 20.88 18.92
C ALA A 27 2.14 19.65 19.36
N ILE A 28 2.69 19.68 20.58
CA ILE A 28 3.43 18.54 21.15
C ILE A 28 2.48 17.39 21.42
N LEU A 29 1.31 17.68 22.02
CA LEU A 29 0.30 16.66 22.32
C LEU A 29 -0.25 16.01 21.04
N ASN A 30 -0.53 16.81 20.00
CA ASN A 30 -0.97 16.25 18.71
C ASN A 30 0.06 15.28 18.13
N ARG A 31 1.35 15.63 18.18
CA ARG A 31 2.41 14.74 17.71
C ARG A 31 2.49 13.42 18.50
N PHE A 32 2.26 13.48 19.81
CA PHE A 32 2.22 12.26 20.63
C PHE A 32 1.00 11.38 20.28
N ILE A 33 -0.15 12.02 20.05
CA ILE A 33 -1.39 11.33 19.67
C ILE A 33 -1.21 10.70 18.28
N GLU A 34 -0.72 11.44 17.29
CA GLU A 34 -0.41 10.92 15.95
C GLU A 34 0.54 9.72 16.00
N ASN A 35 1.61 9.79 16.80
CA ASN A 35 2.53 8.68 16.97
C ASN A 35 1.86 7.46 17.63
N ALA A 36 0.96 7.69 18.58
CA ALA A 36 0.20 6.62 19.23
C ALA A 36 -0.80 5.97 18.26
N GLU A 37 -1.51 6.77 17.47
CA GLU A 37 -2.42 6.28 16.42
C GLU A 37 -1.67 5.44 15.37
N TYR A 38 -0.52 5.90 14.93
CA TYR A 38 0.36 5.15 14.03
C TYR A 38 0.74 3.80 14.59
N ARG A 39 1.15 3.78 15.86
CA ARG A 39 1.56 2.54 16.52
C ARG A 39 0.39 1.58 16.68
N ILE A 40 -0.78 2.08 17.07
CA ILE A 40 -2.00 1.28 17.20
C ILE A 40 -2.37 0.67 15.84
N ALA A 41 -2.39 1.48 14.78
CA ALA A 41 -2.73 1.02 13.43
C ALA A 41 -1.73 -0.02 12.88
N TYR A 42 -0.45 0.08 13.28
CA TYR A 42 0.57 -0.89 12.90
C TYR A 42 0.44 -2.21 13.66
N ASP A 43 0.23 -2.14 14.98
CA ASP A 43 0.18 -3.32 15.85
C ASP A 43 -1.18 -4.03 15.78
N ILE A 44 -2.27 -3.26 15.58
CA ILE A 44 -3.65 -3.77 15.56
C ILE A 44 -4.35 -3.30 14.29
N PRO A 45 -4.15 -3.99 13.15
CA PRO A 45 -4.80 -3.60 11.89
C PRO A 45 -6.31 -3.78 11.98
N MET A 46 -7.03 -2.68 12.07
CA MET A 46 -8.49 -2.65 12.16
C MET A 46 -9.15 -2.83 10.80
N ASP A 47 -10.35 -3.40 10.80
CA ASP A 47 -11.13 -3.58 9.57
C ASP A 47 -11.66 -2.26 9.02
N SER A 48 -11.85 -1.25 9.86
CA SER A 48 -12.23 0.12 9.47
C SER A 48 -11.21 0.78 8.54
N ASP A 49 -9.94 0.38 8.65
CA ASP A 49 -8.82 0.97 7.90
C ASP A 49 -8.49 0.19 6.63
N ARG A 50 -9.36 -0.74 6.25
CA ARG A 50 -9.24 -1.50 5.00
C ARG A 50 -9.81 -0.70 3.84
N PHE A 51 -9.01 -0.57 2.81
CA PHE A 51 -9.35 0.09 1.56
C PHE A 51 -9.08 -0.81 0.37
N VAL A 52 -9.77 -0.52 -0.71
CA VAL A 52 -9.58 -1.20 -2.00
C VAL A 52 -9.36 -0.13 -3.04
N GLU A 53 -8.30 -0.26 -3.80
CA GLU A 53 -8.06 0.55 -4.98
C GLU A 53 -8.07 -0.33 -6.22
N GLN A 54 -8.77 0.11 -7.26
CA GLN A 54 -8.85 -0.58 -8.55
C GLN A 54 -8.14 0.24 -9.61
N GLY A 55 -7.37 -0.44 -10.44
CA GLY A 55 -6.69 0.15 -11.58
C GLY A 55 -6.61 -0.81 -12.74
N THR A 56 -5.94 -0.37 -13.81
CA THR A 56 -5.66 -1.18 -14.99
C THR A 56 -4.15 -1.29 -15.15
N MET A 57 -3.66 -2.51 -15.28
CA MET A 57 -2.29 -2.77 -15.68
C MET A 57 -2.23 -2.92 -17.19
N ALA A 58 -1.26 -2.28 -17.81
CA ALA A 58 -1.08 -2.35 -19.26
C ALA A 58 -0.28 -3.60 -19.66
N THR A 59 -0.46 -4.02 -20.91
CA THR A 59 0.37 -5.05 -21.55
C THR A 59 1.84 -4.70 -21.40
N ASP A 60 2.68 -5.69 -21.16
CA ASP A 60 4.14 -5.58 -21.01
C ASP A 60 4.61 -4.72 -19.83
N VAL A 61 3.71 -4.29 -18.93
CA VAL A 61 4.04 -3.55 -17.72
C VAL A 61 3.96 -4.47 -16.51
N ASN A 62 5.10 -4.81 -15.91
CA ASN A 62 5.20 -5.76 -14.82
C ASN A 62 5.19 -5.13 -13.42
N ASN A 63 4.88 -3.85 -13.32
CA ASN A 63 4.81 -3.17 -12.02
C ASN A 63 3.59 -2.25 -11.93
N ILE A 64 3.05 -2.17 -10.73
CA ILE A 64 1.95 -1.27 -10.38
C ILE A 64 2.31 -0.49 -9.13
N ARG A 65 1.77 0.69 -9.00
CA ARG A 65 2.03 1.56 -7.87
C ARG A 65 1.22 1.14 -6.64
N VAL A 66 1.85 1.20 -5.48
CA VAL A 66 1.15 1.09 -4.20
C VAL A 66 0.37 2.39 -3.95
N PRO A 67 -0.90 2.32 -3.55
CA PRO A 67 -1.70 3.50 -3.22
C PRO A 67 -1.03 4.38 -2.16
N ALA A 68 -1.16 5.71 -2.32
CA ALA A 68 -0.61 6.65 -1.35
C ALA A 68 -1.24 6.46 0.04
N GLY A 69 -0.43 6.59 1.08
CA GLY A 69 -0.88 6.39 2.46
C GLY A 69 -1.14 4.92 2.82
N THR A 70 -0.62 3.97 2.06
CA THR A 70 -0.69 2.54 2.40
C THR A 70 0.23 2.24 3.57
N LEU A 71 -0.32 1.67 4.63
CA LEU A 71 0.44 1.13 5.74
C LEU A 71 1.05 -0.23 5.37
N PHE A 72 0.21 -1.14 4.87
CA PHE A 72 0.65 -2.42 4.29
C PHE A 72 -0.39 -2.98 3.32
N VAL A 73 0.08 -3.73 2.33
CA VAL A 73 -0.74 -4.42 1.33
C VAL A 73 -1.15 -5.78 1.87
N ARG A 74 -2.44 -6.07 1.84
CA ARG A 74 -3.01 -7.37 2.24
C ARG A 74 -3.01 -8.37 1.12
N GLY A 75 -3.29 -7.91 -0.10
CA GLY A 75 -3.33 -8.77 -1.26
C GLY A 75 -3.64 -8.01 -2.54
N VAL A 76 -3.38 -8.67 -3.64
CA VAL A 76 -3.66 -8.17 -4.98
C VAL A 76 -4.51 -9.20 -5.71
N GLU A 77 -5.54 -8.74 -6.39
CA GLU A 77 -6.46 -9.54 -7.18
C GLU A 77 -6.46 -9.05 -8.62
N VAL A 78 -6.50 -9.94 -9.59
CA VAL A 78 -6.43 -9.63 -11.02
C VAL A 78 -7.64 -10.19 -11.75
N PHE A 79 -8.25 -9.37 -12.59
CA PHE A 79 -9.41 -9.68 -13.41
C PHE A 79 -9.08 -9.51 -14.89
N ASN A 80 -9.80 -10.19 -15.77
CA ASN A 80 -9.70 -9.91 -17.21
C ASN A 80 -10.25 -8.51 -17.52
N ALA A 81 -9.60 -7.79 -18.44
CA ALA A 81 -9.96 -6.41 -18.78
C ALA A 81 -11.37 -6.29 -19.40
N THR A 82 -11.82 -7.32 -20.08
CA THR A 82 -13.13 -7.36 -20.78
C THR A 82 -14.30 -7.64 -19.86
N ASN A 83 -14.06 -8.17 -18.67
CA ASN A 83 -15.17 -8.60 -17.80
C ASN A 83 -14.79 -8.50 -16.32
N SER A 84 -15.00 -7.33 -15.73
CA SER A 84 -14.79 -7.10 -14.28
C SER A 84 -15.80 -7.85 -13.39
N THR A 85 -16.78 -8.55 -13.98
CA THR A 85 -17.75 -9.37 -13.26
C THR A 85 -17.29 -10.83 -13.10
N GLU A 86 -16.21 -11.23 -13.77
CA GLU A 86 -15.60 -12.54 -13.53
C GLU A 86 -14.96 -12.59 -12.14
N GLN A 87 -14.85 -13.80 -11.62
CA GLN A 87 -14.14 -14.03 -10.39
C GLN A 87 -12.66 -13.66 -10.57
N GLY A 88 -12.16 -12.76 -9.73
CA GLY A 88 -10.76 -12.38 -9.74
C GLY A 88 -9.84 -13.51 -9.30
N THR A 89 -8.61 -13.45 -9.74
CA THR A 89 -7.54 -14.37 -9.32
C THR A 89 -6.66 -13.64 -8.31
N TRP A 90 -6.59 -14.19 -7.09
CA TRP A 90 -5.67 -13.67 -6.09
C TRP A 90 -4.24 -14.02 -6.46
N LEU A 91 -3.36 -13.02 -6.39
CA LEU A 91 -1.93 -13.22 -6.60
C LEU A 91 -1.28 -13.75 -5.32
N GLU A 92 -0.33 -14.65 -5.47
CA GLU A 92 0.47 -15.16 -4.37
C GLU A 92 1.66 -14.21 -4.12
N LYS A 93 1.84 -13.80 -2.86
CA LYS A 93 2.99 -13.00 -2.47
C LYS A 93 4.24 -13.86 -2.45
N ARG A 94 5.28 -13.44 -3.18
CA ARG A 94 6.58 -14.10 -3.25
C ARG A 94 7.70 -13.12 -2.95
N ASP A 95 8.88 -13.65 -2.72
CA ASP A 95 10.09 -12.86 -2.59
C ASP A 95 10.53 -12.29 -3.96
N GLN A 96 11.22 -11.18 -3.93
CA GLN A 96 11.72 -10.52 -5.13
C GLN A 96 12.71 -11.38 -5.91
N THR A 97 13.56 -12.12 -5.22
CA THR A 97 14.51 -13.05 -5.85
C THR A 97 13.80 -14.12 -6.68
N PHE A 98 12.71 -14.67 -6.15
CA PHE A 98 11.88 -15.61 -6.91
C PHE A 98 11.31 -14.97 -8.18
N LEU A 99 10.80 -13.73 -8.10
CA LEU A 99 10.28 -13.07 -9.29
C LEU A 99 11.37 -12.80 -10.32
N SER A 100 12.57 -12.37 -9.88
CA SER A 100 13.72 -12.15 -10.75
C SER A 100 14.17 -13.41 -11.49
N GLU A 101 14.16 -14.54 -10.82
CA GLU A 101 14.48 -15.84 -11.42
C GLU A 101 13.39 -16.32 -12.37
N TYR A 102 12.12 -16.08 -12.02
CA TYR A 102 10.97 -16.55 -12.80
C TYR A 102 10.73 -15.72 -14.07
N VAL A 103 10.89 -14.40 -14.00
CA VAL A 103 10.57 -13.45 -15.09
C VAL A 103 11.83 -12.93 -15.79
N GLY A 104 12.99 -13.07 -15.17
CA GLY A 104 14.29 -12.70 -15.71
C GLY A 104 14.70 -11.25 -15.44
N ARG A 105 13.83 -10.26 -15.45
CA ARG A 105 14.19 -8.86 -15.21
C ARG A 105 13.08 -8.07 -14.52
N LEU A 106 13.32 -7.67 -13.28
CA LEU A 106 12.43 -6.76 -12.52
C LEU A 106 12.95 -5.31 -12.53
N THR A 107 13.59 -4.87 -13.59
CA THR A 107 14.25 -3.56 -13.63
C THR A 107 13.51 -2.58 -14.50
N GLY A 108 13.06 -1.51 -13.89
CA GLY A 108 12.49 -0.34 -14.56
C GLY A 108 11.67 0.50 -13.60
N PRO A 109 11.55 1.80 -13.85
CA PRO A 109 10.59 2.63 -13.14
C PRO A 109 9.16 2.11 -13.41
N GLU A 110 8.21 2.51 -12.54
CA GLU A 110 6.80 2.21 -12.72
C GLU A 110 6.35 2.52 -14.16
N GLY A 111 5.62 1.61 -14.77
CA GLY A 111 5.14 1.74 -16.15
C GLY A 111 6.18 1.42 -17.23
N SER A 112 7.39 0.98 -16.87
CA SER A 112 8.36 0.51 -17.85
C SER A 112 7.91 -0.79 -18.50
N THR A 113 8.05 -0.86 -19.82
CA THR A 113 7.80 -2.09 -20.58
C THR A 113 8.87 -3.14 -20.27
N ALA A 114 8.45 -4.38 -20.18
CA ALA A 114 9.34 -5.51 -20.04
C ALA A 114 10.20 -5.70 -21.30
N SER A 115 11.40 -6.22 -21.13
CA SER A 115 12.27 -6.56 -22.27
C SER A 115 11.79 -7.87 -22.88
N GLY A 116 11.82 -7.98 -24.21
CA GLY A 116 11.24 -9.07 -24.99
C GLY A 116 11.73 -10.50 -24.73
N ALA A 117 12.48 -10.72 -23.64
CA ALA A 117 12.88 -12.04 -23.16
C ALA A 117 12.08 -12.49 -21.91
N ASP A 118 11.13 -11.67 -21.44
CA ASP A 118 10.43 -11.94 -20.20
C ASP A 118 9.26 -12.90 -20.44
N VAL A 119 8.99 -13.74 -19.43
CA VAL A 119 7.82 -14.62 -19.43
C VAL A 119 6.56 -13.78 -19.30
N THR A 120 5.72 -13.81 -20.34
CA THR A 120 4.45 -13.08 -20.39
C THR A 120 3.26 -13.99 -20.12
N GLY A 121 2.20 -13.42 -19.57
CA GLY A 121 0.96 -14.12 -19.28
C GLY A 121 0.13 -13.44 -18.19
N LYS A 122 -0.99 -14.06 -17.80
CA LYS A 122 -1.78 -13.55 -16.67
C LYS A 122 -0.95 -13.62 -15.39
N PRO A 123 -0.76 -12.51 -14.65
CA PRO A 123 -0.01 -12.50 -13.39
C PRO A 123 -0.55 -13.51 -12.37
N LYS A 124 0.35 -14.18 -11.68
CA LYS A 124 0.06 -15.15 -10.61
C LYS A 124 0.74 -14.81 -9.29
N TYR A 125 1.86 -14.14 -9.37
CA TYR A 125 2.71 -13.80 -8.24
C TYR A 125 2.93 -12.29 -8.16
N TYR A 126 3.18 -11.80 -6.95
CA TYR A 126 3.62 -10.43 -6.76
C TYR A 126 4.68 -10.33 -5.68
N ALA A 127 5.56 -9.35 -5.80
CA ALA A 127 6.51 -8.95 -4.76
C ALA A 127 6.40 -7.45 -4.51
N MET A 128 6.63 -7.05 -3.27
CA MET A 128 6.66 -5.64 -2.91
C MET A 128 8.09 -5.11 -2.96
N PHE A 129 8.23 -3.92 -3.52
CA PHE A 129 9.49 -3.22 -3.62
C PHE A 129 9.37 -1.83 -2.98
N GLY A 130 10.39 -1.43 -2.25
CA GLY A 130 10.45 -0.05 -1.74
C GLY A 130 10.88 0.90 -2.84
N GLY A 131 10.06 1.91 -3.12
CA GLY A 131 10.36 3.06 -3.96
C GLY A 131 10.91 2.76 -5.37
N ALA A 132 10.21 3.18 -6.41
CA ALA A 132 10.72 3.09 -7.77
C ALA A 132 11.88 4.07 -7.97
N THR A 133 13.01 3.58 -8.48
CA THR A 133 14.14 4.43 -8.87
C THR A 133 13.73 5.33 -10.02
N GLY A 134 13.77 6.63 -9.85
CA GLY A 134 13.53 7.60 -10.93
C GLY A 134 12.19 8.32 -10.92
N THR A 135 11.32 8.09 -9.94
CA THR A 135 10.13 8.93 -9.72
C THR A 135 10.41 9.99 -8.65
N THR A 136 9.84 11.16 -8.80
CA THR A 136 9.90 12.24 -7.80
C THR A 136 9.09 11.92 -6.53
N ASP A 137 8.27 10.89 -6.57
CA ASP A 137 7.46 10.42 -5.45
C ASP A 137 8.14 9.23 -4.76
N THR A 138 8.91 9.54 -3.73
CA THR A 138 9.65 8.56 -2.91
C THR A 138 8.79 7.89 -1.84
N THR A 139 7.51 8.24 -1.73
CA THR A 139 6.63 7.80 -0.66
C THR A 139 5.79 6.56 -1.01
N SER A 140 5.73 6.20 -2.28
CA SER A 140 4.94 5.06 -2.76
C SER A 140 5.85 3.90 -3.17
N GLY A 141 5.60 2.73 -2.63
CA GLY A 141 6.26 1.50 -3.07
C GLY A 141 5.71 1.00 -4.41
N SER A 142 6.42 0.08 -5.03
CA SER A 142 5.98 -0.63 -6.24
C SER A 142 5.65 -2.08 -5.92
N ILE A 143 4.66 -2.63 -6.61
CA ILE A 143 4.34 -4.05 -6.62
C ILE A 143 4.76 -4.60 -7.97
N TYR A 144 5.69 -5.53 -7.97
CA TYR A 144 6.11 -6.25 -9.16
C TYR A 144 5.26 -7.49 -9.36
N LEU A 145 4.94 -7.76 -10.60
CA LEU A 145 4.05 -8.83 -11.04
C LEU A 145 4.80 -9.86 -11.85
N ALA A 146 4.42 -11.11 -11.70
CA ALA A 146 4.97 -12.23 -12.47
C ALA A 146 3.89 -13.28 -12.78
N PRO A 147 3.82 -13.78 -14.02
CA PRO A 147 4.45 -13.29 -15.26
C PRO A 147 4.09 -11.83 -15.59
N THR A 148 4.85 -11.24 -16.51
CA THR A 148 4.51 -9.93 -17.07
C THR A 148 3.18 -9.99 -17.81
N PRO A 149 2.25 -9.04 -17.63
CA PRO A 149 0.96 -9.05 -18.31
C PRO A 149 1.08 -9.14 -19.82
N ASP A 150 0.43 -10.11 -20.45
CA ASP A 150 0.36 -10.31 -21.90
C ASP A 150 -0.75 -9.50 -22.57
N VAL A 151 -1.72 -9.04 -21.78
CA VAL A 151 -2.81 -8.14 -22.18
C VAL A 151 -3.12 -7.17 -21.04
N ASN A 152 -3.99 -6.21 -21.31
CA ASN A 152 -4.47 -5.35 -20.23
C ASN A 152 -5.33 -6.14 -19.23
N TYR A 153 -5.04 -6.00 -17.95
CA TYR A 153 -5.83 -6.58 -16.86
C TYR A 153 -6.33 -5.50 -15.92
N ILE A 154 -7.47 -5.74 -15.28
CA ILE A 154 -7.92 -4.96 -14.14
C ILE A 154 -7.33 -5.57 -12.88
N PHE A 155 -6.82 -4.75 -11.97
CA PHE A 155 -6.35 -5.20 -10.66
C PHE A 155 -7.10 -4.49 -9.54
N ARG A 156 -7.15 -5.13 -8.38
CA ARG A 156 -7.56 -4.55 -7.11
C ARG A 156 -6.48 -4.78 -6.08
N ILE A 157 -6.06 -3.71 -5.42
CA ILE A 157 -5.14 -3.76 -4.29
C ILE A 157 -5.96 -3.60 -3.02
N TYR A 158 -5.86 -4.56 -2.13
CA TYR A 158 -6.45 -4.52 -0.80
C TYR A 158 -5.36 -4.14 0.19
N TYR A 159 -5.55 -3.05 0.92
CA TYR A 159 -4.53 -2.51 1.80
C TYR A 159 -5.14 -1.89 3.06
N ASN A 160 -4.33 -1.74 4.09
CA ASN A 160 -4.66 -0.89 5.23
C ASN A 160 -4.05 0.49 5.00
N LYS A 161 -4.86 1.51 5.25
CA LYS A 161 -4.43 2.90 5.14
C LYS A 161 -3.86 3.39 6.47
N ILE A 162 -2.90 4.32 6.36
CA ILE A 162 -2.42 5.09 7.49
C ILE A 162 -3.56 5.94 8.04
N PRO A 163 -3.77 6.02 9.36
CA PRO A 163 -4.73 6.94 9.97
C PRO A 163 -4.53 8.38 9.46
N PRO A 164 -5.63 9.14 9.27
CA PRO A 164 -5.59 10.50 8.74
C PRO A 164 -4.92 11.49 9.69
#